data_9af4c7124eba33d9d9b82fe1011fcfa8
#
_entry.id   9af4c7124eba33d9d9b82fe1011fcfa8
#
_cell.length_a   1.000
_cell.length_b   1.000
_cell.length_c   1.000
_cell.angle_alpha   90.00
_cell.angle_beta   90.00
_cell.angle_gamma   90.00
#
_symmetry.space_group_name_H-M   'P 1'
#
loop_
_entity.id
_entity.type
_entity.pdbx_description
1 polymer ?
#
loop_
_entity_poly.entity_id
_entity_poly.type
_entity_poly.pdbx_seq_one_letter_code
_entity_poly.pdbx_strand_id
1 'polypeptide(L)'
;MDNGIQMKQVRVPLGVMGMVYEARPNVTVDAFGLAIKSGNVPLLRGSKSARNSNTKLVEILQDTLVEFDLPREAVQLLPCETHDSVQDLITARGLVDLVIPRGGAKLIEAVVTGATVPAIETGTGNCHFYVDASADIDKAIDMVINGKTRRTSVCNSTECVLIDAALDDSVKLRIIAALQDAGVTIHGDVAELEAFGVKDAVQATDEDWREESLSMDICAKVVDGVDGAIAHITEFTTGHTEAIAAQDADVLVKFGNEVDAAAVMLNASTAFTDGEVYGMGAEIGISTQKLHARGPMALPELTSSKWILQGTGQTLSLIHI
;
A
#
# COMPACT_ATOMS: atom_id res chain seq x y z
N MET A 1 -5.88 0.61 -37.93
CA MET A 1 -4.52 0.66 -38.54
C MET A 1 -4.72 1.07 -40.02
N ASP A 2 -3.75 1.74 -40.61
CA ASP A 2 -3.86 2.29 -41.97
C ASP A 2 -4.09 1.23 -43.06
N ASN A 3 -3.70 -0.01 -42.80
CA ASN A 3 -3.89 -1.15 -43.69
C ASN A 3 -5.29 -1.82 -43.57
N GLY A 4 -6.23 -1.22 -42.87
CA GLY A 4 -7.59 -1.71 -42.67
C GLY A 4 -7.76 -2.75 -41.56
N ILE A 5 -6.69 -3.18 -40.86
CA ILE A 5 -6.80 -4.04 -39.68
C ILE A 5 -7.46 -3.26 -38.55
N GLN A 6 -8.53 -3.81 -37.97
CA GLN A 6 -9.11 -3.31 -36.74
C GLN A 6 -8.37 -3.90 -35.53
N MET A 7 -7.94 -3.03 -34.63
CA MET A 7 -7.21 -3.44 -33.41
C MET A 7 -7.94 -2.95 -32.18
N LYS A 8 -8.12 -3.84 -31.19
CA LYS A 8 -8.66 -3.49 -29.88
C LYS A 8 -7.86 -4.15 -28.77
N GLN A 9 -7.73 -3.46 -27.67
CA GLN A 9 -7.19 -4.00 -26.41
C GLN A 9 -8.36 -4.35 -25.49
N VAL A 10 -8.37 -5.55 -24.95
CA VAL A 10 -9.40 -6.02 -24.02
C VAL A 10 -8.77 -6.48 -22.71
N ARG A 11 -9.47 -6.24 -21.60
CA ARG A 11 -9.08 -6.77 -20.30
C ARG A 11 -9.38 -8.25 -20.23
N VAL A 12 -8.49 -9.00 -19.58
CA VAL A 12 -8.61 -10.44 -19.32
C VAL A 12 -8.17 -10.76 -17.90
N PRO A 13 -8.71 -11.81 -17.24
CA PRO A 13 -8.24 -12.28 -15.96
C PRO A 13 -6.72 -12.55 -15.97
N LEU A 14 -6.08 -12.45 -14.82
CA LEU A 14 -4.71 -12.94 -14.62
C LEU A 14 -4.67 -14.47 -14.64
N GLY A 15 -5.68 -15.14 -14.03
CA GLY A 15 -5.80 -16.58 -13.97
C GLY A 15 -5.98 -17.10 -12.54
N VAL A 16 -5.11 -18.01 -12.11
CA VAL A 16 -5.09 -18.56 -10.76
C VAL A 16 -4.25 -17.68 -9.85
N MET A 17 -4.86 -17.15 -8.81
CA MET A 17 -4.28 -16.17 -7.92
C MET A 17 -4.10 -16.76 -6.50
N GLY A 18 -2.85 -16.95 -6.08
CA GLY A 18 -2.49 -17.35 -4.73
C GLY A 18 -2.56 -16.16 -3.77
N MET A 19 -3.24 -16.32 -2.63
CA MET A 19 -3.29 -15.33 -1.57
C MET A 19 -2.72 -15.90 -0.29
N VAL A 20 -1.60 -15.39 0.19
CA VAL A 20 -0.98 -15.77 1.46
C VAL A 20 -1.22 -14.67 2.48
N TYR A 21 -2.00 -14.97 3.55
CA TYR A 21 -2.40 -13.92 4.48
C TYR A 21 -2.39 -14.36 5.95
N GLU A 22 -2.12 -13.40 6.82
CA GLU A 22 -2.15 -13.58 8.27
C GLU A 22 -3.59 -13.54 8.83
N ALA A 23 -3.73 -13.48 10.15
CA ALA A 23 -5.00 -13.60 10.90
C ALA A 23 -5.98 -12.45 10.64
N ARG A 24 -6.49 -12.36 9.42
CA ARG A 24 -7.50 -11.38 8.98
C ARG A 24 -8.59 -12.12 8.20
N PRO A 25 -9.61 -12.74 8.86
CA PRO A 25 -10.63 -13.54 8.17
C PRO A 25 -11.41 -12.79 7.09
N ASN A 26 -11.59 -11.48 7.21
CA ASN A 26 -12.22 -10.65 6.19
C ASN A 26 -11.49 -10.73 4.83
N VAL A 27 -10.16 -10.88 4.82
CA VAL A 27 -9.37 -11.03 3.58
C VAL A 27 -9.83 -12.22 2.75
N THR A 28 -10.34 -13.29 3.38
CA THR A 28 -10.93 -14.44 2.69
C THR A 28 -12.08 -14.02 1.77
N VAL A 29 -12.96 -13.14 2.26
CA VAL A 29 -14.14 -12.67 1.50
C VAL A 29 -13.74 -11.61 0.48
N ASP A 30 -12.88 -10.69 0.86
CA ASP A 30 -12.41 -9.61 -0.02
C ASP A 30 -11.65 -10.18 -1.23
N ALA A 31 -10.70 -11.10 -0.97
CA ALA A 31 -9.94 -11.77 -2.02
C ALA A 31 -10.85 -12.61 -2.95
N PHE A 32 -11.83 -13.34 -2.38
CA PHE A 32 -12.81 -14.08 -3.16
C PHE A 32 -13.62 -13.14 -4.06
N GLY A 33 -14.23 -12.10 -3.49
CA GLY A 33 -15.11 -11.19 -4.22
C GLY A 33 -14.39 -10.48 -5.37
N LEU A 34 -13.19 -9.97 -5.12
CA LEU A 34 -12.38 -9.32 -6.14
C LEU A 34 -11.89 -10.32 -7.22
N ALA A 35 -11.44 -11.51 -6.81
CA ALA A 35 -10.99 -12.53 -7.75
C ALA A 35 -12.11 -12.99 -8.68
N ILE A 36 -13.25 -13.46 -8.14
CA ILE A 36 -14.36 -13.92 -8.95
C ILE A 36 -14.91 -12.82 -9.86
N LYS A 37 -15.04 -11.60 -9.35
CA LYS A 37 -15.56 -10.46 -10.14
C LYS A 37 -14.61 -10.05 -11.27
N SER A 38 -13.32 -10.29 -11.14
CA SER A 38 -12.31 -10.08 -12.19
C SER A 38 -12.06 -11.31 -13.06
N GLY A 39 -12.76 -12.42 -12.82
CA GLY A 39 -12.67 -13.67 -13.57
C GLY A 39 -11.48 -14.55 -13.17
N ASN A 40 -10.85 -14.30 -12.01
CA ASN A 40 -9.76 -15.08 -11.45
C ASN A 40 -10.25 -16.18 -10.50
N VAL A 41 -9.39 -17.17 -10.24
CA VAL A 41 -9.62 -18.23 -9.26
C VAL A 41 -8.68 -18.02 -8.07
N PRO A 42 -9.20 -17.73 -6.85
CA PRO A 42 -8.36 -17.56 -5.68
C PRO A 42 -8.00 -18.88 -5.02
N LEU A 43 -6.71 -19.11 -4.80
CA LEU A 43 -6.16 -20.11 -3.90
C LEU A 43 -5.76 -19.42 -2.59
N LEU A 44 -6.52 -19.68 -1.53
CA LEU A 44 -6.39 -18.98 -0.25
C LEU A 44 -5.52 -19.78 0.72
N ARG A 45 -4.49 -19.14 1.28
CA ARG A 45 -3.65 -19.70 2.32
C ARG A 45 -3.61 -18.76 3.52
N GLY A 46 -4.56 -18.90 4.40
CA GLY A 46 -4.67 -18.13 5.63
C GLY A 46 -3.81 -18.69 6.77
N SER A 47 -3.71 -17.92 7.87
CA SER A 47 -2.95 -18.35 9.05
C SER A 47 -3.67 -19.46 9.83
N LYS A 48 -2.88 -20.28 10.55
CA LYS A 48 -3.38 -21.34 11.42
C LYS A 48 -4.30 -20.81 12.54
N SER A 49 -4.02 -19.61 13.06
CA SER A 49 -4.82 -18.99 14.13
C SER A 49 -6.25 -18.63 13.69
N ALA A 50 -6.47 -18.37 12.39
CA ALA A 50 -7.78 -18.06 11.81
C ALA A 50 -8.42 -19.26 11.04
N ARG A 51 -7.83 -20.46 11.14
CA ARG A 51 -8.22 -21.62 10.34
C ARG A 51 -9.73 -21.90 10.36
N ASN A 52 -10.31 -21.97 11.55
CA ASN A 52 -11.74 -22.34 11.67
C ASN A 52 -12.66 -21.31 11.01
N SER A 53 -12.35 -20.02 11.17
CA SER A 53 -13.10 -18.93 10.53
C SER A 53 -12.95 -19.00 9.01
N ASN A 54 -11.71 -19.14 8.53
CA ASN A 54 -11.43 -19.20 7.10
C ASN A 54 -12.10 -20.44 6.44
N THR A 55 -12.04 -21.60 7.10
CA THR A 55 -12.71 -22.81 6.61
C THR A 55 -14.21 -22.59 6.47
N LYS A 56 -14.85 -22.03 7.51
CA LYS A 56 -16.29 -21.79 7.46
C LYS A 56 -16.69 -20.75 6.42
N LEU A 57 -15.90 -19.69 6.26
CA LEU A 57 -16.14 -18.70 5.21
C LEU A 57 -16.04 -19.33 3.82
N VAL A 58 -14.98 -20.11 3.55
CA VAL A 58 -14.78 -20.75 2.25
C VAL A 58 -15.88 -21.77 1.94
N GLU A 59 -16.35 -22.55 2.92
CA GLU A 59 -17.50 -23.44 2.75
C GLU A 59 -18.75 -22.68 2.28
N ILE A 60 -19.07 -21.55 2.93
CA ILE A 60 -20.22 -20.71 2.56
C ILE A 60 -20.05 -20.15 1.14
N LEU A 61 -18.84 -19.65 0.81
CA LEU A 61 -18.54 -19.11 -0.52
C LEU A 61 -18.67 -20.20 -1.61
N GLN A 62 -18.20 -21.42 -1.31
CA GLN A 62 -18.33 -22.58 -2.21
C GLN A 62 -19.78 -23.00 -2.43
N ASP A 63 -20.58 -23.02 -1.37
CA ASP A 63 -22.01 -23.33 -1.47
C ASP A 63 -22.75 -22.25 -2.29
N THR A 64 -22.40 -20.97 -2.06
CA THR A 64 -22.94 -19.85 -2.86
C THR A 64 -22.57 -19.96 -4.34
N LEU A 65 -21.33 -20.33 -4.67
CA LEU A 65 -20.93 -20.53 -6.08
C LEU A 65 -21.84 -21.56 -6.78
N VAL A 66 -22.15 -22.69 -6.11
CA VAL A 66 -23.03 -23.73 -6.64
C VAL A 66 -24.44 -23.20 -6.85
N GLU A 67 -24.98 -22.36 -5.98
CA GLU A 67 -26.30 -21.73 -6.15
C GLU A 67 -26.39 -20.84 -7.40
N PHE A 68 -25.25 -20.35 -7.88
CA PHE A 68 -25.13 -19.53 -9.10
C PHE A 68 -24.58 -20.29 -10.31
N ASP A 69 -24.64 -21.62 -10.31
CA ASP A 69 -24.16 -22.50 -11.38
C ASP A 69 -22.65 -22.30 -11.69
N LEU A 70 -21.84 -21.90 -10.69
CA LEU A 70 -20.40 -21.80 -10.79
C LEU A 70 -19.71 -23.00 -10.13
N PRO A 71 -18.50 -23.38 -10.60
CA PRO A 71 -17.77 -24.49 -10.00
C PRO A 71 -17.43 -24.22 -8.54
N ARG A 72 -17.70 -25.20 -7.66
CA ARG A 72 -17.35 -25.13 -6.25
C ARG A 72 -15.85 -24.87 -6.04
N GLU A 73 -15.02 -25.42 -6.91
CA GLU A 73 -13.57 -25.35 -6.91
C GLU A 73 -13.01 -23.99 -7.33
N ALA A 74 -13.87 -23.07 -7.78
CA ALA A 74 -13.45 -21.71 -8.13
C ALA A 74 -12.94 -20.89 -6.93
N VAL A 75 -13.05 -21.40 -5.71
CA VAL A 75 -12.34 -20.92 -4.52
C VAL A 75 -11.85 -22.11 -3.70
N GLN A 76 -10.58 -22.07 -3.27
CA GLN A 76 -9.98 -23.16 -2.49
C GLN A 76 -9.19 -22.60 -1.32
N LEU A 77 -9.29 -23.29 -0.16
CA LEU A 77 -8.47 -23.01 1.02
C LEU A 77 -7.39 -24.08 1.15
N LEU A 78 -6.15 -23.65 1.11
CA LEU A 78 -5.00 -24.54 1.27
C LEU A 78 -4.76 -24.91 2.75
N PRO A 79 -4.16 -26.07 3.03
CA PRO A 79 -3.75 -26.45 4.38
C PRO A 79 -2.84 -25.40 5.02
N CYS A 80 -2.97 -25.19 6.34
CA CYS A 80 -2.19 -24.18 7.07
C CYS A 80 -1.52 -24.74 8.35
N GLU A 81 -1.39 -26.05 8.46
CA GLU A 81 -0.77 -26.74 9.58
C GLU A 81 0.73 -26.45 9.69
N THR A 82 1.41 -26.43 8.54
CA THR A 82 2.83 -26.11 8.37
C THR A 82 3.02 -24.95 7.39
N HIS A 83 4.25 -24.50 7.21
CA HIS A 83 4.60 -23.51 6.19
C HIS A 83 4.82 -24.10 4.79
N ASP A 84 4.82 -25.43 4.65
CA ASP A 84 5.09 -26.11 3.36
C ASP A 84 4.11 -25.65 2.27
N SER A 85 2.82 -25.54 2.62
CA SER A 85 1.79 -25.04 1.67
C SER A 85 2.03 -23.63 1.15
N VAL A 86 2.75 -22.77 1.90
CA VAL A 86 3.18 -21.46 1.40
C VAL A 86 4.25 -21.67 0.34
N GLN A 87 5.27 -22.49 0.65
CA GLN A 87 6.37 -22.78 -0.27
C GLN A 87 5.86 -23.45 -1.56
N ASP A 88 4.94 -24.41 -1.43
CA ASP A 88 4.30 -25.06 -2.57
C ASP A 88 3.57 -24.04 -3.44
N LEU A 89 2.78 -23.13 -2.84
CA LEU A 89 2.00 -22.13 -3.55
C LEU A 89 2.87 -21.13 -4.31
N ILE A 90 3.91 -20.58 -3.65
CA ILE A 90 4.77 -19.54 -4.24
C ILE A 90 5.75 -20.10 -5.30
N THR A 91 5.88 -21.42 -5.36
CA THR A 91 6.73 -22.08 -6.37
C THR A 91 5.96 -22.88 -7.43
N ALA A 92 4.62 -22.86 -7.39
CA ALA A 92 3.73 -23.62 -8.29
C ALA A 92 3.63 -23.02 -9.71
N ARG A 93 4.76 -22.85 -10.38
CA ARG A 93 4.81 -22.36 -11.78
C ARG A 93 3.98 -23.23 -12.72
N GLY A 94 3.20 -22.58 -13.57
CA GLY A 94 2.31 -23.23 -14.52
C GLY A 94 0.99 -23.72 -13.93
N LEU A 95 0.80 -23.60 -12.61
CA LEU A 95 -0.45 -23.85 -11.90
C LEU A 95 -1.01 -22.57 -11.25
N VAL A 96 -0.13 -21.67 -10.87
CA VAL A 96 -0.46 -20.37 -10.25
C VAL A 96 0.16 -19.26 -11.11
N ASP A 97 -0.64 -18.26 -11.43
CA ASP A 97 -0.24 -17.15 -12.31
C ASP A 97 0.30 -15.96 -11.51
N LEU A 98 -0.19 -15.77 -10.29
CA LEU A 98 0.18 -14.64 -9.43
C LEU A 98 0.06 -15.03 -7.96
N VAL A 99 0.95 -14.50 -7.10
CA VAL A 99 0.82 -14.58 -5.65
C VAL A 99 0.80 -13.18 -5.05
N ILE A 100 -0.09 -12.96 -4.06
CA ILE A 100 -0.20 -11.71 -3.29
C ILE A 100 -0.06 -12.07 -1.81
N PRO A 101 1.04 -11.66 -1.14
CA PRO A 101 1.15 -11.75 0.30
C PRO A 101 0.36 -10.62 0.98
N ARG A 102 -0.25 -10.89 2.15
CA ARG A 102 -0.99 -9.93 2.96
C ARG A 102 -0.70 -10.14 4.45
N GLY A 103 0.22 -9.39 5.01
CA GLY A 103 0.64 -9.55 6.41
C GLY A 103 1.78 -8.62 6.79
N GLY A 104 2.51 -8.95 7.84
CA GLY A 104 3.67 -8.18 8.27
C GLY A 104 4.89 -8.33 7.34
N ALA A 105 5.88 -7.45 7.50
CA ALA A 105 7.07 -7.35 6.66
C ALA A 105 7.77 -8.70 6.44
N LYS A 106 7.91 -9.53 7.48
CA LYS A 106 8.56 -10.84 7.40
C LYS A 106 7.86 -11.83 6.48
N LEU A 107 6.50 -11.82 6.46
CA LEU A 107 5.74 -12.66 5.55
C LEU A 107 5.90 -12.17 4.11
N ILE A 108 5.80 -10.87 3.90
CA ILE A 108 5.93 -10.25 2.58
C ILE A 108 7.30 -10.56 2.00
N GLU A 109 8.36 -10.31 2.75
CA GLU A 109 9.74 -10.58 2.36
C GLU A 109 9.96 -12.07 2.03
N ALA A 110 9.48 -12.98 2.89
CA ALA A 110 9.63 -14.42 2.65
C ALA A 110 8.92 -14.88 1.38
N VAL A 111 7.74 -14.33 1.06
CA VAL A 111 7.03 -14.64 -0.18
C VAL A 111 7.73 -14.04 -1.38
N VAL A 112 8.08 -12.76 -1.34
CA VAL A 112 8.68 -12.04 -2.48
C VAL A 112 10.06 -12.61 -2.85
N THR A 113 10.89 -12.92 -1.85
CA THR A 113 12.23 -13.48 -2.08
C THR A 113 12.21 -14.97 -2.44
N GLY A 114 11.24 -15.74 -1.91
CA GLY A 114 11.11 -17.18 -2.14
C GLY A 114 10.29 -17.57 -3.37
N ALA A 115 9.50 -16.65 -3.92
CA ALA A 115 8.58 -16.96 -5.02
C ALA A 115 9.30 -17.17 -6.35
N THR A 116 8.90 -18.22 -7.08
CA THR A 116 9.20 -18.39 -8.50
C THR A 116 7.99 -18.09 -9.39
N VAL A 117 6.80 -18.02 -8.80
CA VAL A 117 5.58 -17.45 -9.39
C VAL A 117 5.68 -15.93 -9.31
N PRO A 118 5.19 -15.16 -10.29
CA PRO A 118 5.09 -13.70 -10.15
C PRO A 118 4.40 -13.31 -8.84
N ALA A 119 4.97 -12.36 -8.10
CA ALA A 119 4.39 -11.88 -6.86
C ALA A 119 4.16 -10.36 -6.94
N ILE A 120 3.01 -9.90 -6.44
CA ILE A 120 2.78 -8.48 -6.19
C ILE A 120 2.99 -8.24 -4.70
N GLU A 121 4.02 -7.46 -4.40
CA GLU A 121 4.36 -7.06 -3.05
C GLU A 121 3.34 -6.05 -2.53
N THR A 122 2.74 -6.33 -1.38
CA THR A 122 2.01 -5.33 -0.61
C THR A 122 2.98 -4.69 0.37
N GLY A 123 3.07 -3.35 0.37
CA GLY A 123 4.06 -2.63 1.16
C GLY A 123 3.69 -2.52 2.63
N THR A 124 4.71 -2.38 3.49
CA THR A 124 4.59 -1.75 4.80
C THR A 124 4.55 -0.24 4.63
N GLY A 125 4.01 0.49 5.60
CA GLY A 125 3.76 1.92 5.45
C GLY A 125 4.56 2.79 6.41
N ASN A 126 5.86 3.00 6.16
CA ASN A 126 6.59 4.09 6.82
C ASN A 126 6.25 5.41 6.12
N CYS A 127 5.10 5.99 6.49
CA CYS A 127 4.55 7.18 5.84
C CYS A 127 5.02 8.46 6.49
N HIS A 128 5.44 9.44 5.69
CA HIS A 128 5.88 10.75 6.17
C HIS A 128 4.83 11.83 5.91
N PHE A 129 4.81 12.81 6.79
CA PHE A 129 4.02 14.03 6.62
C PHE A 129 4.91 15.25 6.79
N TYR A 130 5.14 16.00 5.71
CA TYR A 130 5.92 17.22 5.75
C TYR A 130 5.05 18.46 5.93
N VAL A 131 5.42 19.30 6.91
CA VAL A 131 4.78 20.60 7.18
C VAL A 131 5.72 21.68 6.67
N ASP A 132 5.38 22.27 5.54
CA ASP A 132 6.12 23.35 4.87
C ASP A 132 5.96 24.70 5.59
N ALA A 133 6.94 25.60 5.41
CA ALA A 133 6.89 26.96 5.97
C ALA A 133 5.66 27.77 5.53
N SER A 134 5.08 27.47 4.36
CA SER A 134 3.88 28.14 3.84
C SER A 134 2.57 27.49 4.32
N ALA A 135 2.62 26.43 5.13
CA ALA A 135 1.45 25.67 5.52
C ALA A 135 0.41 26.46 6.31
N ASP A 136 -0.87 26.16 6.13
CA ASP A 136 -1.92 26.46 7.08
C ASP A 136 -1.74 25.50 8.27
N ILE A 137 -1.16 26.02 9.36
CA ILE A 137 -0.69 25.20 10.49
C ILE A 137 -1.86 24.51 11.20
N ASP A 138 -3.05 25.11 11.30
CA ASP A 138 -4.21 24.50 11.93
C ASP A 138 -4.64 23.26 11.14
N LYS A 139 -4.72 23.37 9.82
CA LYS A 139 -5.05 22.24 8.95
C LYS A 139 -3.95 21.19 8.92
N ALA A 140 -2.66 21.59 8.94
CA ALA A 140 -1.54 20.68 9.00
C ALA A 140 -1.61 19.81 10.27
N ILE A 141 -1.86 20.40 11.43
CA ILE A 141 -2.03 19.70 12.70
C ILE A 141 -3.19 18.70 12.61
N ASP A 142 -4.36 19.13 12.12
CA ASP A 142 -5.52 18.25 11.97
C ASP A 142 -5.21 17.04 11.07
N MET A 143 -4.50 17.26 9.95
CA MET A 143 -4.13 16.20 9.01
C MET A 143 -3.12 15.22 9.62
N VAL A 144 -2.09 15.70 10.31
CA VAL A 144 -1.09 14.83 10.97
C VAL A 144 -1.72 14.00 12.07
N ILE A 145 -2.52 14.63 12.96
CA ILE A 145 -3.24 13.93 14.03
C ILE A 145 -4.18 12.88 13.43
N ASN A 146 -4.96 13.23 12.41
CA ASN A 146 -5.82 12.28 11.72
C ASN A 146 -5.04 11.11 11.12
N GLY A 147 -3.92 11.39 10.45
CA GLY A 147 -3.06 10.37 9.86
C GLY A 147 -2.47 9.40 10.89
N LYS A 148 -2.08 9.91 12.08
CA LYS A 148 -1.48 9.08 13.13
C LYS A 148 -2.50 8.38 14.02
N THR A 149 -3.53 9.11 14.51
CA THR A 149 -4.35 8.63 15.63
C THR A 149 -5.63 7.92 15.23
N ARG A 150 -6.10 8.10 13.98
CA ARG A 150 -7.34 7.47 13.52
C ARG A 150 -7.26 5.94 13.62
N ARG A 151 -6.13 5.35 13.24
CA ARG A 151 -5.87 3.91 13.33
C ARG A 151 -4.38 3.64 13.16
N THR A 152 -3.69 3.30 14.21
CA THR A 152 -2.24 3.07 14.19
C THR A 152 -1.81 1.75 13.55
N SER A 153 -2.71 0.75 13.48
CA SER A 153 -2.40 -0.60 13.01
C SER A 153 -2.60 -0.81 11.50
N VAL A 154 -2.51 0.26 10.71
CA VAL A 154 -2.68 0.24 9.24
C VAL A 154 -1.51 0.93 8.55
N CYS A 155 -1.19 0.44 7.35
CA CYS A 155 -0.01 0.84 6.57
C CYS A 155 -0.03 2.30 6.05
N ASN A 156 -1.15 3.01 6.14
CA ASN A 156 -1.26 4.43 5.80
C ASN A 156 -1.21 5.36 7.02
N SER A 157 -0.88 4.81 8.22
CA SER A 157 -0.63 5.63 9.40
C SER A 157 0.60 6.52 9.19
N THR A 158 0.54 7.78 9.65
CA THR A 158 1.72 8.65 9.62
C THR A 158 2.73 8.15 10.65
N GLU A 159 3.93 7.78 10.23
CA GLU A 159 5.00 7.28 11.10
C GLU A 159 6.10 8.32 11.34
N CYS A 160 6.19 9.33 10.48
CA CYS A 160 7.16 10.41 10.63
C CYS A 160 6.54 11.77 10.27
N VAL A 161 6.74 12.79 11.12
CA VAL A 161 6.44 14.19 10.83
C VAL A 161 7.72 14.96 10.57
N LEU A 162 7.82 15.59 9.41
CA LEU A 162 8.92 16.46 9.00
C LEU A 162 8.44 17.90 9.10
N ILE A 163 9.21 18.77 9.77
CA ILE A 163 8.84 20.15 10.06
C ILE A 163 9.87 21.07 9.42
N ASP A 164 9.41 22.05 8.64
CA ASP A 164 10.30 23.00 7.99
C ASP A 164 11.10 23.82 9.02
N ALA A 165 12.41 23.92 8.81
CA ALA A 165 13.31 24.70 9.66
C ALA A 165 12.95 26.20 9.69
N ALA A 166 12.38 26.73 8.62
CA ALA A 166 11.98 28.14 8.51
C ALA A 166 10.74 28.51 9.34
N LEU A 167 9.99 27.53 9.87
CA LEU A 167 8.91 27.81 10.81
C LEU A 167 9.45 28.35 12.14
N ASP A 168 8.72 29.27 12.75
CA ASP A 168 9.06 29.76 14.09
C ASP A 168 9.05 28.62 15.13
N ASP A 169 9.92 28.67 16.11
CA ASP A 169 10.03 27.64 17.17
C ASP A 169 8.71 27.44 17.94
N SER A 170 7.93 28.50 18.14
CA SER A 170 6.60 28.40 18.73
C SER A 170 5.60 27.59 17.88
N VAL A 171 5.75 27.62 16.55
CA VAL A 171 4.93 26.85 15.61
C VAL A 171 5.38 25.39 15.60
N LYS A 172 6.68 25.12 15.56
CA LYS A 172 7.25 23.76 15.66
C LYS A 172 6.79 23.09 16.96
N LEU A 173 6.94 23.82 18.08
CA LEU A 173 6.44 23.34 19.39
C LEU A 173 4.95 23.03 19.36
N ARG A 174 4.14 23.90 18.75
CA ARG A 174 2.69 23.73 18.67
C ARG A 174 2.28 22.45 17.91
N ILE A 175 2.99 22.12 16.81
CA ILE A 175 2.74 20.90 16.03
C ILE A 175 3.03 19.66 16.89
N ILE A 176 4.19 19.64 17.56
CA ILE A 176 4.60 18.51 18.40
C ILE A 176 3.70 18.38 19.63
N ALA A 177 3.39 19.50 20.31
CA ALA A 177 2.53 19.50 21.49
C ALA A 177 1.11 18.96 21.17
N ALA A 178 0.57 19.29 20.00
CA ALA A 178 -0.72 18.77 19.57
C ALA A 178 -0.73 17.24 19.38
N LEU A 179 0.38 16.66 18.89
CA LEU A 179 0.56 15.20 18.83
C LEU A 179 0.67 14.59 20.23
N GLN A 180 1.45 15.22 21.14
CA GLN A 180 1.58 14.76 22.53
C GLN A 180 0.25 14.85 23.29
N ASP A 181 -0.53 15.93 23.10
CA ASP A 181 -1.87 16.10 23.67
C ASP A 181 -2.87 15.04 23.16
N ALA A 182 -2.65 14.53 21.95
CA ALA A 182 -3.38 13.39 21.38
C ALA A 182 -2.88 12.03 21.88
N GLY A 183 -1.89 12.00 22.79
CA GLY A 183 -1.34 10.78 23.39
C GLY A 183 -0.27 10.09 22.54
N VAL A 184 0.34 10.80 21.61
CA VAL A 184 1.42 10.26 20.74
C VAL A 184 2.78 10.51 21.39
N THR A 185 3.61 9.46 21.48
CA THR A 185 5.02 9.56 21.90
C THR A 185 5.86 10.05 20.73
N ILE A 186 6.71 11.05 20.99
CA ILE A 186 7.57 11.65 19.97
C ILE A 186 8.99 11.06 20.06
N HIS A 187 9.45 10.50 18.97
CA HIS A 187 10.82 10.03 18.79
C HIS A 187 11.57 11.01 17.86
N GLY A 188 12.80 11.36 18.19
CA GLY A 188 13.60 12.29 17.36
C GLY A 188 14.97 12.57 17.96
N ASP A 189 15.68 13.54 17.41
CA ASP A 189 16.85 14.08 18.10
C ASP A 189 16.39 14.93 19.29
N VAL A 190 16.60 14.42 20.49
CA VAL A 190 16.13 15.05 21.72
C VAL A 190 16.71 16.46 21.88
N ALA A 191 18.00 16.66 21.55
CA ALA A 191 18.63 17.97 21.68
C ALA A 191 18.04 19.00 20.68
N GLU A 192 17.71 18.58 19.47
CA GLU A 192 17.01 19.42 18.47
C GLU A 192 15.60 19.76 18.94
N LEU A 193 14.84 18.78 19.43
CA LEU A 193 13.45 18.97 19.85
C LEU A 193 13.35 19.84 21.11
N GLU A 194 14.25 19.65 22.09
CA GLU A 194 14.33 20.46 23.32
C GLU A 194 14.70 21.92 23.02
N ALA A 195 15.49 22.17 21.96
CA ALA A 195 15.93 23.53 21.60
C ALA A 195 14.76 24.48 21.30
N PHE A 196 13.62 23.97 20.81
CA PHE A 196 12.40 24.75 20.62
C PHE A 196 11.30 24.44 21.64
N GLY A 197 11.63 23.72 22.72
CA GLY A 197 10.78 23.60 23.91
C GLY A 197 9.97 22.31 24.04
N VAL A 198 10.17 21.30 23.19
CA VAL A 198 9.55 19.98 23.33
C VAL A 198 10.04 19.30 24.60
N LYS A 199 9.14 18.68 25.35
CA LYS A 199 9.43 17.90 26.56
C LYS A 199 9.09 16.44 26.32
N ASP A 200 9.74 15.57 27.09
CA ASP A 200 9.41 14.14 27.12
C ASP A 200 9.57 13.44 25.74
N ALA A 201 10.46 13.96 24.87
CA ALA A 201 10.83 13.30 23.64
C ALA A 201 11.77 12.11 23.91
N VAL A 202 11.65 11.08 23.11
CA VAL A 202 12.50 9.87 23.13
C VAL A 202 13.57 10.00 22.06
N GLN A 203 14.82 9.65 22.38
CA GLN A 203 15.89 9.65 21.38
C GLN A 203 15.61 8.60 20.31
N ALA A 204 15.43 9.04 19.07
CA ALA A 204 15.25 8.14 17.94
C ALA A 204 16.55 7.38 17.63
N THR A 205 16.40 6.11 17.28
CA THR A 205 17.45 5.25 16.74
C THR A 205 17.35 5.19 15.21
N ASP A 206 18.36 4.64 14.54
CA ASP A 206 18.30 4.43 13.08
C ASP A 206 17.15 3.49 12.67
N GLU A 207 16.72 2.60 13.56
CA GLU A 207 15.62 1.67 13.35
C GLU A 207 14.27 2.40 13.40
N ASP A 208 14.09 3.33 14.36
CA ASP A 208 12.85 4.12 14.49
C ASP A 208 12.52 4.90 13.21
N TRP A 209 13.54 5.38 12.48
CA TRP A 209 13.34 6.08 11.20
C TRP A 209 12.90 5.18 10.04
N ARG A 210 13.09 3.86 10.15
CA ARG A 210 12.87 2.88 9.07
C ARG A 210 11.67 1.98 9.30
N GLU A 211 11.22 1.86 10.55
CA GLU A 211 10.16 0.94 10.93
C GLU A 211 8.77 1.59 10.90
N GLU A 212 7.79 0.76 10.61
CA GLU A 212 6.38 1.03 10.82
C GLU A 212 6.04 0.70 12.27
N SER A 213 5.86 1.71 13.13
CA SER A 213 5.69 1.53 14.58
C SER A 213 4.40 0.79 14.94
N LEU A 214 3.33 0.98 14.14
CA LEU A 214 1.98 0.43 14.36
C LEU A 214 1.40 0.75 15.75
N SER A 215 1.90 1.78 16.40
CA SER A 215 1.58 2.21 17.76
C SER A 215 1.32 3.71 17.82
N MET A 216 1.11 4.26 19.02
CA MET A 216 0.98 5.71 19.26
C MET A 216 2.36 6.38 19.39
N ASP A 217 3.32 5.96 18.55
CA ASP A 217 4.66 6.51 18.44
C ASP A 217 4.85 7.13 17.06
N ILE A 218 5.54 8.26 16.98
CA ILE A 218 5.85 8.96 15.72
C ILE A 218 7.25 9.55 15.76
N CYS A 219 7.99 9.43 14.65
CA CYS A 219 9.24 10.15 14.49
C CYS A 219 8.99 11.61 14.13
N ALA A 220 9.82 12.51 14.65
CA ALA A 220 9.77 13.94 14.35
C ALA A 220 11.16 14.48 14.03
N LYS A 221 11.28 15.26 12.94
CA LYS A 221 12.55 15.85 12.50
C LYS A 221 12.33 17.24 11.90
N VAL A 222 13.26 18.15 12.18
CA VAL A 222 13.33 19.44 11.48
C VAL A 222 14.15 19.24 10.20
N VAL A 223 13.67 19.77 9.08
CA VAL A 223 14.31 19.64 7.77
C VAL A 223 14.47 20.99 7.08
N ASP A 224 15.49 21.13 6.23
CA ASP A 224 15.78 22.37 5.51
C ASP A 224 14.95 22.44 4.22
N GLY A 225 13.74 22.96 4.35
CA GLY A 225 12.81 23.14 3.24
C GLY A 225 12.34 21.83 2.61
N VAL A 226 11.65 21.97 1.48
CA VAL A 226 11.11 20.83 0.72
C VAL A 226 12.21 19.88 0.20
N ASP A 227 13.40 20.41 -0.11
CA ASP A 227 14.53 19.58 -0.55
C ASP A 227 15.03 18.66 0.57
N GLY A 228 15.12 19.18 1.79
CA GLY A 228 15.47 18.40 2.97
C GLY A 228 14.41 17.33 3.28
N ALA A 229 13.13 17.67 3.11
CA ALA A 229 12.03 16.71 3.28
C ALA A 229 12.10 15.59 2.24
N ILE A 230 12.27 15.91 0.96
CA ILE A 230 12.40 14.93 -0.14
C ILE A 230 13.62 14.03 0.08
N ALA A 231 14.75 14.59 0.51
CA ALA A 231 15.96 13.81 0.81
C ALA A 231 15.72 12.80 1.94
N HIS A 232 15.10 13.24 3.05
CA HIS A 232 14.75 12.36 4.16
C HIS A 232 13.76 11.27 3.73
N ILE A 233 12.68 11.64 3.05
CA ILE A 233 11.69 10.68 2.52
C ILE A 233 12.37 9.65 1.62
N THR A 234 13.23 10.08 0.69
CA THR A 234 13.93 9.19 -0.23
C THR A 234 14.79 8.14 0.50
N GLU A 235 15.37 8.49 1.64
CA GLU A 235 16.21 7.59 2.43
C GLU A 235 15.39 6.59 3.26
N PHE A 236 14.25 7.01 3.80
CA PHE A 236 13.53 6.24 4.83
C PHE A 236 12.18 5.68 4.39
N THR A 237 11.62 6.15 3.27
CA THR A 237 10.29 5.70 2.78
C THR A 237 10.26 4.23 2.41
N THR A 238 9.12 3.61 2.64
CA THR A 238 8.77 2.31 2.04
C THR A 238 8.07 2.47 0.68
N GLY A 239 7.90 3.70 0.19
CA GLY A 239 7.21 4.00 -1.07
C GLY A 239 5.69 3.84 -1.02
N HIS A 240 5.09 3.83 0.18
CA HIS A 240 3.66 3.63 0.35
C HIS A 240 2.87 4.93 0.19
N THR A 241 2.96 5.84 1.14
CA THR A 241 2.19 7.09 1.15
C THR A 241 3.01 8.20 1.78
N GLU A 242 3.12 9.32 1.06
CA GLU A 242 3.82 10.50 1.53
C GLU A 242 2.90 11.72 1.44
N ALA A 243 2.99 12.62 2.40
CA ALA A 243 2.09 13.76 2.48
C ALA A 243 2.84 15.07 2.73
N ILE A 244 2.25 16.17 2.25
CA ILE A 244 2.71 17.54 2.51
C ILE A 244 1.53 18.45 2.83
N ALA A 245 1.74 19.38 3.77
CA ALA A 245 0.92 20.56 3.95
C ALA A 245 1.69 21.80 3.48
N ALA A 246 1.21 22.52 2.48
CA ALA A 246 1.80 23.75 1.97
C ALA A 246 0.73 24.63 1.29
N GLN A 247 0.99 25.95 1.24
CA GLN A 247 0.19 26.89 0.44
C GLN A 247 0.96 27.35 -0.80
N ASP A 248 2.28 27.18 -0.82
CA ASP A 248 3.11 27.50 -1.98
C ASP A 248 2.89 26.45 -3.09
N ALA A 249 2.42 26.91 -4.24
CA ALA A 249 2.10 26.06 -5.39
C ALA A 249 3.35 25.40 -6.00
N ASP A 250 4.49 26.08 -6.01
CA ASP A 250 5.74 25.56 -6.58
C ASP A 250 6.29 24.45 -5.70
N VAL A 251 6.18 24.59 -4.37
CA VAL A 251 6.54 23.57 -3.39
C VAL A 251 5.66 22.32 -3.56
N LEU A 252 4.34 22.51 -3.70
CA LEU A 252 3.41 21.39 -3.94
C LEU A 252 3.72 20.64 -5.23
N VAL A 253 3.98 21.37 -6.32
CA VAL A 253 4.35 20.78 -7.62
C VAL A 253 5.67 20.01 -7.52
N LYS A 254 6.68 20.59 -6.86
CA LYS A 254 7.98 19.95 -6.65
C LYS A 254 7.83 18.66 -5.84
N PHE A 255 7.18 18.72 -4.69
CA PHE A 255 6.95 17.55 -3.83
C PHE A 255 6.20 16.44 -4.59
N GLY A 256 5.10 16.79 -5.29
CA GLY A 256 4.31 15.83 -6.05
C GLY A 256 5.05 15.15 -7.20
N ASN A 257 6.06 15.82 -7.80
CA ASN A 257 6.83 15.29 -8.91
C ASN A 257 8.07 14.49 -8.47
N GLU A 258 8.70 14.87 -7.37
CA GLU A 258 10.00 14.32 -6.96
C GLU A 258 9.87 13.21 -5.91
N VAL A 259 8.77 13.18 -5.12
CA VAL A 259 8.52 12.11 -4.15
C VAL A 259 8.02 10.85 -4.86
N ASP A 260 8.78 9.77 -4.69
CA ASP A 260 8.49 8.49 -5.35
C ASP A 260 7.77 7.52 -4.41
N ALA A 261 6.47 7.73 -4.25
CA ALA A 261 5.58 6.87 -3.48
C ALA A 261 4.39 6.40 -4.30
N ALA A 262 3.69 5.36 -3.83
CA ALA A 262 2.48 4.85 -4.47
C ALA A 262 1.32 5.85 -4.37
N ALA A 263 1.29 6.65 -3.30
CA ALA A 263 0.35 7.75 -3.12
C ALA A 263 1.09 8.98 -2.57
N VAL A 264 0.83 10.15 -3.15
CA VAL A 264 1.34 11.43 -2.68
C VAL A 264 0.16 12.35 -2.37
N MET A 265 0.06 12.76 -1.11
CA MET A 265 -1.03 13.59 -0.59
C MET A 265 -0.60 15.05 -0.54
N LEU A 266 -1.22 15.88 -1.36
CA LEU A 266 -1.04 17.32 -1.33
C LEU A 266 -2.18 17.96 -0.54
N ASN A 267 -1.88 18.49 0.65
CA ASN A 267 -2.88 19.04 1.58
C ASN A 267 -3.99 18.05 1.97
N ALA A 268 -3.62 16.79 2.19
CA ALA A 268 -4.52 15.74 2.66
C ALA A 268 -3.79 14.78 3.61
N SER A 269 -4.54 14.13 4.50
CA SER A 269 -4.00 13.14 5.43
C SER A 269 -3.56 11.86 4.71
N THR A 270 -2.52 11.20 5.21
CA THR A 270 -2.06 9.88 4.71
C THR A 270 -3.16 8.82 4.83
N ALA A 271 -4.11 9.00 5.75
CA ALA A 271 -5.24 8.10 5.99
C ALA A 271 -6.18 7.92 4.78
N PHE A 272 -6.07 8.77 3.75
CA PHE A 272 -6.86 8.65 2.53
C PHE A 272 -6.38 7.55 1.59
N THR A 273 -5.18 7.00 1.74
CA THR A 273 -4.71 5.89 0.90
C THR A 273 -5.43 4.60 1.25
N ASP A 274 -6.57 4.40 0.63
CA ASP A 274 -7.49 3.29 0.88
C ASP A 274 -8.38 3.09 -0.35
N GLY A 275 -8.56 1.85 -0.80
CA GLY A 275 -9.32 1.55 -2.01
C GLY A 275 -10.80 1.90 -1.93
N GLU A 276 -11.42 1.78 -0.75
CA GLU A 276 -12.81 2.21 -0.55
C GLU A 276 -12.93 3.74 -0.62
N VAL A 277 -12.00 4.45 0.03
CA VAL A 277 -11.94 5.92 0.02
C VAL A 277 -11.68 6.45 -1.40
N TYR A 278 -10.86 5.76 -2.20
CA TYR A 278 -10.63 6.09 -3.61
C TYR A 278 -11.82 5.75 -4.52
N GLY A 279 -12.88 5.16 -3.99
CA GLY A 279 -14.07 4.82 -4.76
C GLY A 279 -13.93 3.52 -5.57
N MET A 280 -12.95 2.69 -5.28
CA MET A 280 -12.74 1.39 -5.93
C MET A 280 -13.68 0.30 -5.39
N GLY A 281 -14.39 0.56 -4.29
CA GLY A 281 -15.35 -0.32 -3.63
C GLY A 281 -14.74 -1.37 -2.72
N ALA A 282 -13.57 -1.88 -3.01
CA ALA A 282 -12.78 -2.79 -2.17
C ALA A 282 -11.33 -2.79 -2.66
N GLU A 283 -10.41 -3.29 -1.83
CA GLU A 283 -9.01 -3.51 -2.22
C GLU A 283 -8.50 -4.86 -1.72
N ILE A 284 -7.59 -5.47 -2.47
CA ILE A 284 -6.90 -6.69 -2.05
C ILE A 284 -5.62 -6.38 -1.26
N GLY A 285 -5.13 -5.18 -1.38
CA GLY A 285 -3.93 -4.64 -0.74
C GLY A 285 -3.40 -3.41 -1.46
N ILE A 286 -2.37 -2.80 -0.89
CA ILE A 286 -1.72 -1.62 -1.45
C ILE A 286 -0.30 -2.02 -1.85
N SER A 287 0.02 -1.92 -3.15
CA SER A 287 1.35 -2.26 -3.67
C SER A 287 2.26 -1.04 -3.70
N THR A 288 3.51 -1.23 -3.27
CA THR A 288 4.57 -0.22 -3.37
C THR A 288 5.50 -0.45 -4.57
N GLN A 289 5.32 -1.57 -5.29
CA GLN A 289 6.13 -1.91 -6.46
C GLN A 289 5.84 -0.99 -7.65
N LYS A 290 6.89 -0.68 -8.43
CA LYS A 290 6.78 0.03 -9.71
C LYS A 290 6.47 -0.94 -10.86
N LEU A 291 5.35 -1.67 -10.74
CA LEU A 291 4.81 -2.57 -11.76
C LEU A 291 3.46 -2.06 -12.27
N HIS A 292 2.70 -2.94 -12.94
CA HIS A 292 1.35 -2.60 -13.43
C HIS A 292 0.36 -2.25 -12.31
N ALA A 293 0.58 -2.80 -11.09
CA ALA A 293 -0.19 -2.52 -9.89
C ALA A 293 0.71 -1.75 -8.91
N ARG A 294 0.37 -0.49 -8.65
CA ARG A 294 1.00 0.37 -7.65
C ARG A 294 -0.08 1.19 -6.94
N GLY A 295 -0.03 1.27 -5.62
CA GLY A 295 -1.11 1.83 -4.80
C GLY A 295 -2.19 0.80 -4.48
N PRO A 296 -3.40 1.24 -4.07
CA PRO A 296 -4.54 0.37 -3.81
C PRO A 296 -4.90 -0.47 -5.03
N MET A 297 -5.08 -1.77 -4.82
CA MET A 297 -5.37 -2.74 -5.89
C MET A 297 -6.81 -3.24 -5.79
N ALA A 298 -7.58 -3.00 -6.83
CA ALA A 298 -8.95 -3.47 -6.98
C ALA A 298 -9.12 -4.30 -8.26
N LEU A 299 -10.30 -4.27 -8.88
CA LEU A 299 -10.59 -5.09 -10.07
C LEU A 299 -9.66 -4.83 -11.27
N PRO A 300 -9.28 -3.57 -11.59
CA PRO A 300 -8.40 -3.32 -12.74
C PRO A 300 -7.02 -3.97 -12.57
N GLU A 301 -6.44 -3.91 -11.37
CA GLU A 301 -5.09 -4.42 -11.08
C GLU A 301 -5.03 -5.95 -11.08
N LEU A 302 -6.18 -6.62 -10.89
CA LEU A 302 -6.33 -8.07 -10.98
C LEU A 302 -6.60 -8.57 -12.41
N THR A 303 -6.40 -7.72 -13.40
CA THR A 303 -6.55 -8.07 -14.81
C THR A 303 -5.32 -7.69 -15.61
N SER A 304 -5.08 -8.41 -16.70
CA SER A 304 -4.14 -8.03 -17.73
C SER A 304 -4.88 -7.61 -18.99
N SER A 305 -4.16 -7.35 -20.07
CA SER A 305 -4.76 -7.02 -21.36
C SER A 305 -4.21 -7.90 -22.47
N LYS A 306 -5.06 -8.20 -23.48
CA LYS A 306 -4.63 -8.79 -24.73
C LYS A 306 -5.11 -7.96 -25.92
N TRP A 307 -4.34 -8.03 -27.00
CA TRP A 307 -4.69 -7.41 -28.27
C TRP A 307 -5.48 -8.38 -29.13
N ILE A 308 -6.54 -7.89 -29.75
CA ILE A 308 -7.31 -8.61 -30.75
C ILE A 308 -7.20 -7.80 -32.04
N LEU A 309 -6.62 -8.41 -33.09
CA LEU A 309 -6.48 -7.84 -34.41
C LEU A 309 -7.38 -8.60 -35.35
N GLN A 310 -8.30 -7.89 -36.01
CA GLN A 310 -9.20 -8.44 -37.01
C GLN A 310 -8.84 -7.88 -38.38
N GLY A 311 -8.37 -8.74 -39.26
CA GLY A 311 -8.02 -8.43 -40.63
C GLY A 311 -8.86 -9.20 -41.64
N THR A 312 -8.58 -9.00 -42.93
CA THR A 312 -9.16 -9.69 -44.07
C THR A 312 -8.11 -10.36 -44.96
N GLY A 313 -6.94 -10.71 -44.35
CA GLY A 313 -5.83 -11.37 -45.03
C GLY A 313 -4.61 -10.46 -45.30
N GLN A 314 -4.51 -9.32 -44.61
CA GLN A 314 -3.36 -8.43 -44.73
C GLN A 314 -2.08 -9.13 -44.27
N THR A 315 -0.99 -8.89 -44.99
CA THR A 315 0.34 -9.37 -44.67
C THR A 315 1.31 -8.20 -44.52
N LEU A 316 2.36 -8.38 -43.71
CA LEU A 316 3.45 -7.42 -43.63
C LEU A 316 4.45 -7.66 -44.76
N SER A 317 4.80 -6.60 -45.47
CA SER A 317 5.90 -6.61 -46.43
C SER A 317 7.24 -6.47 -45.70
N LEU A 318 8.28 -7.21 -46.10
CA LEU A 318 9.64 -7.09 -45.57
C LEU A 318 10.29 -5.71 -45.79
N ILE A 319 9.64 -4.83 -46.59
CA ILE A 319 10.15 -3.48 -46.93
C ILE A 319 9.84 -2.47 -45.82
N HIS A 320 9.07 -2.83 -44.80
CA HIS A 320 8.63 -1.93 -43.73
C HIS A 320 9.23 -2.27 -42.34
N ILE A 321 10.37 -2.94 -42.32
CA ILE A 321 11.19 -3.16 -41.10
C ILE A 321 12.33 -2.16 -41.10
#